data_2eef8c3fcca9aaa47fd202f14b244091
#
_entry.id   2eef8c3fcca9aaa47fd202f14b244091
#
_cell.length_a   1.000
_cell.length_b   1.000
_cell.length_c   1.000
_cell.angle_alpha   90.00
_cell.angle_beta   90.00
_cell.angle_gamma   90.00
#
_symmetry.space_group_name_H-M   'P 1'
#
loop_
_entity.id
_entity.type
_entity.pdbx_description
1 polymer ?
#
loop_
_entity_poly.entity_id
_entity_poly.type
_entity_poly.pdbx_seq_one_letter_code
_entity_poly.pdbx_strand_id
1 'polypeptide(L)'
;YAPNYKWEAGKLVLKEGKVAGTDEYIEGKANITPNGQAITVEFSKATRNYSRLRIATMPNKPITVTIDRYTPAGSSDMKWDQKYALTSDEKGNAYLYGTFENNSEVTVKYREAALTTHTFSQATESAKSYALDATVISANSAEEIKSAIKQEVANSKTAIRLNLASDAGDNEFNAIREAFKNVRGNVQDGTIDLTLIGCKEIPADGLKELNALKSIFLPDVTKIGMNALFRCVYLEEICAPNVSTIDERAFAGFIMLEKVTLGELTDVRGEANSGGGIFGVTDNGDLNIDLYLPKNQEVMEFDENQYIWKPTGEKYFASPDYDNIFLGYQFMSVKKWE
;
A
#
# COMPACT_ATOMS: atom_id res chain seq x y z
N TYR A 1 -1.56 26.14 -6.40
CA TYR A 1 -2.22 26.45 -7.67
C TYR A 1 -1.92 25.35 -8.69
N ALA A 2 -2.95 24.77 -9.30
CA ALA A 2 -2.83 23.73 -10.30
C ALA A 2 -3.42 24.25 -11.63
N PRO A 3 -2.62 24.87 -12.48
CA PRO A 3 -3.09 25.66 -13.63
C PRO A 3 -3.83 24.83 -14.68
N ASN A 4 -3.53 23.53 -14.80
CA ASN A 4 -4.25 22.63 -15.71
C ASN A 4 -5.50 22.00 -15.10
N TYR A 5 -5.82 22.35 -13.85
CA TYR A 5 -6.98 21.84 -13.14
C TYR A 5 -7.98 22.95 -12.86
N LYS A 6 -9.25 22.59 -12.75
CA LYS A 6 -10.34 23.43 -12.28
C LYS A 6 -11.06 22.72 -11.13
N TRP A 7 -11.65 23.51 -10.24
CA TRP A 7 -12.54 22.97 -9.21
C TRP A 7 -13.93 22.73 -9.81
N GLU A 8 -14.39 21.50 -9.76
CA GLU A 8 -15.76 21.13 -10.09
C GLU A 8 -16.31 20.20 -9.03
N ALA A 9 -17.46 20.54 -8.46
CA ALA A 9 -18.15 19.75 -7.43
C ALA A 9 -17.23 19.30 -6.26
N GLY A 10 -16.36 20.20 -5.80
CA GLY A 10 -15.44 19.92 -4.69
C GLY A 10 -14.23 19.05 -5.06
N LYS A 11 -13.97 18.85 -6.34
CA LYS A 11 -12.81 18.06 -6.84
C LYS A 11 -11.96 18.89 -7.77
N LEU A 12 -10.67 18.57 -7.81
CA LEU A 12 -9.72 19.11 -8.76
C LEU A 12 -9.81 18.28 -10.06
N VAL A 13 -10.32 18.87 -11.12
CA VAL A 13 -10.54 18.21 -12.42
C VAL A 13 -9.57 18.77 -13.45
N LEU A 14 -8.96 17.91 -14.26
CA LEU A 14 -8.10 18.33 -15.36
C LEU A 14 -8.92 19.13 -16.39
N LYS A 15 -8.44 20.32 -16.80
CA LYS A 15 -9.05 21.07 -17.88
C LYS A 15 -8.93 20.30 -19.19
N GLU A 16 -10.00 20.27 -19.95
CA GLU A 16 -10.07 19.57 -21.24
C GLU A 16 -8.92 19.98 -22.17
N GLY A 17 -8.31 19.01 -22.83
CA GLY A 17 -7.22 19.22 -23.79
C GLY A 17 -5.87 19.60 -23.18
N LYS A 18 -5.74 19.69 -21.84
CA LYS A 18 -4.46 19.98 -21.19
C LYS A 18 -3.69 18.70 -20.89
N VAL A 19 -2.42 18.74 -21.23
CA VAL A 19 -1.44 17.66 -21.02
C VAL A 19 -0.21 18.24 -20.32
N ALA A 20 0.79 17.44 -20.07
CA ALA A 20 2.08 17.94 -19.59
C ALA A 20 2.62 19.03 -20.55
N GLY A 21 3.19 20.09 -20.02
CA GLY A 21 3.73 21.16 -20.84
C GLY A 21 3.82 22.49 -20.13
N THR A 22 3.52 23.52 -20.90
CA THR A 22 3.54 24.90 -20.43
C THR A 22 2.14 25.36 -20.07
N ASP A 23 2.06 26.16 -19.02
CA ASP A 23 0.84 26.86 -18.65
C ASP A 23 1.10 28.34 -18.46
N GLU A 24 0.24 29.17 -19.02
CA GLU A 24 0.30 30.60 -18.81
C GLU A 24 -0.46 30.97 -17.54
N TYR A 25 0.15 31.80 -16.74
CA TYR A 25 -0.48 32.36 -15.54
C TYR A 25 -0.15 33.87 -15.43
N ILE A 26 -0.93 34.55 -14.62
CA ILE A 26 -0.67 35.97 -14.35
C ILE A 26 0.10 36.04 -13.02
N GLU A 27 1.27 36.63 -13.05
CA GLU A 27 2.09 36.91 -11.88
C GLU A 27 1.91 38.38 -11.50
N GLY A 28 1.59 38.62 -10.23
CA GLY A 28 1.52 39.96 -9.68
C GLY A 28 2.76 40.23 -8.81
N LYS A 29 3.48 41.31 -9.11
CA LYS A 29 4.53 41.86 -8.26
C LYS A 29 4.04 43.13 -7.57
N ALA A 30 4.03 43.13 -6.24
CA ALA A 30 3.68 44.30 -5.45
C ALA A 30 4.93 45.11 -5.15
N ASN A 31 4.96 46.36 -5.61
CA ASN A 31 5.98 47.33 -5.24
C ASN A 31 5.40 48.28 -4.17
N ILE A 32 5.99 48.21 -2.97
CA ILE A 32 5.58 49.04 -1.82
C ILE A 32 6.55 50.22 -1.75
N THR A 33 6.04 51.46 -1.88
CA THR A 33 6.88 52.63 -1.65
C THR A 33 7.18 52.80 -0.15
N PRO A 34 8.40 53.19 0.23
CA PRO A 34 8.86 53.25 1.65
C PRO A 34 7.98 54.09 2.58
N ASN A 35 7.18 55.00 2.06
CA ASN A 35 6.31 55.88 2.86
C ASN A 35 4.85 55.42 2.93
N GLY A 36 4.53 54.22 2.49
CA GLY A 36 3.19 53.63 2.62
C GLY A 36 2.08 54.33 1.78
N GLN A 37 2.43 55.22 0.88
CA GLN A 37 1.45 56.06 0.16
C GLN A 37 0.97 55.44 -1.16
N ALA A 38 1.61 54.42 -1.68
CA ALA A 38 1.12 53.74 -2.87
C ALA A 38 1.61 52.30 -2.90
N ILE A 39 0.71 51.36 -3.21
CA ILE A 39 1.03 49.99 -3.59
C ILE A 39 0.76 49.88 -5.07
N THR A 40 1.81 49.67 -5.84
CA THR A 40 1.66 49.37 -7.27
C THR A 40 1.79 47.86 -7.45
N VAL A 41 0.78 47.25 -8.05
CA VAL A 41 0.82 45.83 -8.42
C VAL A 41 0.95 45.75 -9.93
N GLU A 42 2.08 45.24 -10.38
CA GLU A 42 2.31 44.95 -11.79
C GLU A 42 1.93 43.52 -12.09
N PHE A 43 1.11 43.29 -13.09
CA PHE A 43 0.73 41.98 -13.56
C PHE A 43 1.44 41.68 -14.88
N SER A 44 2.14 40.54 -14.92
CA SER A 44 2.79 40.03 -16.12
C SER A 44 2.34 38.61 -16.42
N LYS A 45 2.31 38.27 -17.71
CA LYS A 45 2.15 36.89 -18.11
C LYS A 45 3.46 36.12 -17.81
N ALA A 46 3.35 35.01 -17.14
CA ALA A 46 4.46 34.08 -16.88
C ALA A 46 4.08 32.69 -17.37
N THR A 47 5.11 31.91 -17.70
CA THR A 47 4.94 30.53 -18.20
C THR A 47 5.61 29.58 -17.25
N ARG A 48 4.90 28.52 -16.85
CA ARG A 48 5.45 27.42 -16.06
C ARG A 48 5.54 26.18 -16.92
N ASN A 49 6.67 25.49 -16.78
CA ASN A 49 6.88 24.19 -17.37
C ASN A 49 6.88 23.14 -16.27
N TYR A 50 6.15 22.06 -16.45
CA TYR A 50 6.16 20.91 -15.56
C TYR A 50 5.89 19.61 -16.30
N SER A 51 6.35 18.54 -15.70
CA SER A 51 6.13 17.21 -16.22
C SER A 51 4.80 16.64 -15.76
N ARG A 52 4.28 15.71 -16.53
CA ARG A 52 3.11 14.92 -16.18
C ARG A 52 3.55 13.51 -15.80
N LEU A 53 3.16 13.08 -14.61
CA LEU A 53 3.24 11.69 -14.19
C LEU A 53 1.86 11.05 -14.38
N ARG A 54 1.75 10.10 -15.31
CA ARG A 54 0.57 9.26 -15.48
C ARG A 54 0.76 7.99 -14.67
N ILE A 55 -0.19 7.67 -13.83
CA ILE A 55 -0.22 6.46 -13.01
C ILE A 55 -1.35 5.59 -13.55
N ALA A 56 -1.00 4.45 -14.16
CA ALA A 56 -1.97 3.44 -14.55
C ALA A 56 -2.32 2.59 -13.33
N THR A 57 -3.60 2.46 -13.00
CA THR A 57 -4.10 1.75 -11.82
C THR A 57 -5.50 1.19 -12.09
N MET A 58 -6.32 1.02 -11.07
CA MET A 58 -7.72 0.58 -11.19
C MET A 58 -8.63 1.73 -11.61
N PRO A 59 -9.67 1.49 -12.44
CA PRO A 59 -10.67 2.50 -12.77
C PRO A 59 -11.44 3.01 -11.55
N ASN A 60 -11.68 4.32 -11.50
CA ASN A 60 -12.54 4.98 -10.51
C ASN A 60 -12.19 4.65 -9.03
N LYS A 61 -10.91 4.45 -8.72
CA LYS A 61 -10.46 4.14 -7.35
C LYS A 61 -9.63 5.28 -6.77
N PRO A 62 -9.83 5.57 -5.47
CA PRO A 62 -8.94 6.48 -4.76
C PRO A 62 -7.57 5.82 -4.57
N ILE A 63 -6.52 6.58 -4.83
CA ILE A 63 -5.14 6.20 -4.55
C ILE A 63 -4.45 7.32 -3.78
N THR A 64 -3.43 6.97 -3.04
CA THR A 64 -2.52 7.92 -2.42
C THR A 64 -1.17 7.86 -3.13
N VAL A 65 -0.63 9.00 -3.47
CA VAL A 65 0.72 9.14 -4.02
C VAL A 65 1.56 9.90 -3.02
N THR A 66 2.60 9.27 -2.51
CA THR A 66 3.62 9.92 -1.69
C THR A 66 4.85 10.17 -2.54
N ILE A 67 5.43 11.35 -2.39
CA ILE A 67 6.64 11.73 -3.11
C ILE A 67 7.59 12.34 -2.10
N ASP A 68 8.77 11.75 -1.98
CA ASP A 68 9.87 12.41 -1.30
C ASP A 68 10.61 13.33 -2.28
N ARG A 69 11.24 14.36 -1.76
CA ARG A 69 12.02 15.35 -2.54
C ARG A 69 11.27 15.97 -3.73
N TYR A 70 10.00 16.25 -3.55
CA TYR A 70 9.19 16.96 -4.54
C TYR A 70 9.45 18.47 -4.49
N THR A 71 9.65 19.09 -5.66
CA THR A 71 9.68 20.54 -5.79
C THR A 71 8.35 21.03 -6.32
N PRO A 72 7.53 21.75 -5.53
CA PRO A 72 6.26 22.30 -5.98
C PRO A 72 6.47 23.25 -7.16
N ALA A 73 5.51 23.29 -8.09
CA ALA A 73 5.53 24.23 -9.19
C ALA A 73 5.65 25.67 -8.69
N GLY A 74 6.69 26.39 -9.12
CA GLY A 74 6.96 27.77 -8.74
C GLY A 74 7.80 27.98 -7.48
N SER A 75 8.33 26.92 -6.89
CA SER A 75 9.34 27.00 -5.83
C SER A 75 10.64 26.37 -6.34
N SER A 76 11.75 27.09 -6.30
CA SER A 76 13.06 26.58 -6.72
C SER A 76 13.83 25.93 -5.57
N ASP A 77 13.52 26.27 -4.32
CA ASP A 77 14.42 26.05 -3.20
C ASP A 77 13.86 25.14 -2.09
N MET A 78 12.59 24.76 -2.18
CA MET A 78 11.95 23.89 -1.17
C MET A 78 11.68 22.50 -1.73
N LYS A 79 12.32 21.49 -1.15
CA LYS A 79 12.07 20.07 -1.38
C LYS A 79 11.25 19.54 -0.22
N TRP A 80 10.11 18.97 -0.52
CA TRP A 80 9.15 18.54 0.48
C TRP A 80 8.73 17.10 0.21
N ASP A 81 8.52 16.37 1.28
CA ASP A 81 7.75 15.14 1.19
C ASP A 81 6.28 15.50 1.04
N GLN A 82 5.65 15.02 0.01
CA GLN A 82 4.27 15.35 -0.32
C GLN A 82 3.41 14.09 -0.40
N LYS A 83 2.18 14.21 0.09
CA LYS A 83 1.17 13.17 -0.01
C LYS A 83 -0.04 13.72 -0.77
N TYR A 84 -0.44 13.03 -1.82
CA TYR A 84 -1.57 13.39 -2.68
C TYR A 84 -2.63 12.30 -2.66
N ALA A 85 -3.88 12.69 -2.41
CA ALA A 85 -5.04 11.84 -2.65
C ALA A 85 -5.55 12.10 -4.06
N LEU A 86 -5.50 11.09 -4.92
CA LEU A 86 -5.96 11.15 -6.30
C LEU A 86 -7.09 10.14 -6.50
N THR A 87 -7.92 10.39 -7.52
CA THR A 87 -8.88 9.40 -7.99
C THR A 87 -8.56 9.12 -9.46
N SER A 88 -8.43 7.86 -9.83
CA SER A 88 -8.25 7.47 -11.21
C SER A 88 -9.52 7.72 -12.04
N ASP A 89 -9.34 7.94 -13.32
CA ASP A 89 -10.43 8.07 -14.29
C ASP A 89 -11.08 6.71 -14.62
N GLU A 90 -12.08 6.70 -15.50
CA GLU A 90 -12.77 5.50 -15.99
C GLU A 90 -11.85 4.50 -16.70
N LYS A 91 -10.70 4.96 -17.18
CA LYS A 91 -9.68 4.14 -17.84
C LYS A 91 -8.58 3.67 -16.88
N GLY A 92 -8.70 3.99 -15.60
CA GLY A 92 -7.74 3.63 -14.58
C GLY A 92 -6.48 4.50 -14.57
N ASN A 93 -6.52 5.72 -15.09
CA ASN A 93 -5.37 6.61 -15.03
C ASN A 93 -5.57 7.70 -13.97
N ALA A 94 -4.55 7.98 -13.21
CA ALA A 94 -4.44 9.16 -12.36
C ALA A 94 -3.26 10.00 -12.84
N TYR A 95 -3.30 11.31 -12.59
CA TYR A 95 -2.31 12.24 -13.11
C TYR A 95 -1.81 13.16 -12.01
N LEU A 96 -0.49 13.33 -11.99
CA LEU A 96 0.17 14.32 -11.13
C LEU A 96 1.11 15.17 -12.00
N TYR A 97 1.17 16.47 -11.69
CA TYR A 97 1.97 17.44 -12.44
C TYR A 97 2.97 18.11 -11.51
N GLY A 98 4.23 18.11 -11.89
CA GLY A 98 5.29 18.71 -11.09
C GLY A 98 6.68 18.47 -11.67
N THR A 99 7.68 18.82 -10.87
CA THR A 99 9.07 18.49 -11.12
C THR A 99 9.54 17.53 -10.03
N PHE A 100 10.06 16.40 -10.44
CA PHE A 100 10.60 15.38 -9.52
C PHE A 100 12.12 15.46 -9.58
N GLU A 101 12.75 15.58 -8.43
CA GLU A 101 14.19 15.71 -8.31
C GLU A 101 14.92 14.39 -8.56
N ASN A 102 16.22 14.47 -8.76
CA ASN A 102 17.06 13.27 -8.75
C ASN A 102 16.96 12.55 -7.39
N ASN A 103 16.76 11.24 -7.43
CA ASN A 103 16.47 10.36 -6.30
C ASN A 103 15.12 10.65 -5.60
N SER A 104 14.21 11.40 -6.22
CA SER A 104 12.82 11.44 -5.74
C SER A 104 12.20 10.06 -5.85
N GLU A 105 11.61 9.58 -4.76
CA GLU A 105 10.86 8.35 -4.72
C GLU A 105 9.36 8.64 -4.76
N VAL A 106 8.68 8.00 -5.69
CA VAL A 106 7.23 8.09 -5.84
C VAL A 106 6.64 6.75 -5.47
N THR A 107 5.84 6.70 -4.41
CA THR A 107 5.10 5.51 -4.00
C THR A 107 3.61 5.71 -4.24
N VAL A 108 3.01 4.81 -5.01
CA VAL A 108 1.57 4.75 -5.24
C VAL A 108 0.97 3.71 -4.32
N LYS A 109 0.00 4.12 -3.51
CA LYS A 109 -0.69 3.23 -2.57
C LYS A 109 -2.19 3.16 -2.87
N TYR A 110 -2.75 1.99 -2.69
CA TYR A 110 -4.19 1.81 -2.51
C TYR A 110 -4.43 1.47 -1.04
N ARG A 111 -5.13 2.37 -0.33
CA ARG A 111 -5.15 2.37 1.13
C ARG A 111 -3.70 2.38 1.64
N GLU A 112 -3.27 1.48 2.52
CA GLU A 112 -1.88 1.46 2.98
C GLU A 112 -0.98 0.47 2.19
N ALA A 113 -1.55 -0.31 1.28
CA ALA A 113 -0.79 -1.23 0.44
C ALA A 113 -0.10 -0.50 -0.73
N ALA A 114 1.22 -0.60 -0.81
CA ALA A 114 1.99 -0.07 -1.94
C ALA A 114 1.68 -0.89 -3.20
N LEU A 115 1.21 -0.20 -4.24
CA LEU A 115 1.00 -0.80 -5.56
C LEU A 115 2.28 -0.76 -6.41
N THR A 116 3.02 0.33 -6.31
CA THR A 116 4.30 0.49 -6.99
C THR A 116 5.12 1.57 -6.34
N THR A 117 6.44 1.45 -6.42
CA THR A 117 7.40 2.47 -6.03
C THR A 117 8.36 2.70 -7.19
N HIS A 118 8.68 3.96 -7.46
CA HIS A 118 9.61 4.35 -8.51
C HIS A 118 10.54 5.46 -8.03
N THR A 119 11.82 5.26 -8.22
CA THR A 119 12.84 6.27 -7.93
C THR A 119 13.34 6.88 -9.23
N PHE A 120 13.24 8.21 -9.37
CA PHE A 120 13.80 8.91 -10.51
C PHE A 120 15.33 8.99 -10.36
N SER A 121 16.06 8.35 -11.26
CA SER A 121 17.52 8.39 -11.29
C SER A 121 18.10 9.73 -11.75
N GLN A 122 17.25 10.58 -12.33
CA GLN A 122 17.57 11.94 -12.78
C GLN A 122 16.34 12.82 -12.56
N ALA A 123 16.56 14.12 -12.38
CA ALA A 123 15.47 15.06 -12.33
C ALA A 123 14.63 15.00 -13.62
N THR A 124 13.30 15.11 -13.48
CA THR A 124 12.40 15.07 -14.64
C THR A 124 12.61 16.29 -15.52
N GLU A 125 12.63 16.06 -16.84
CA GLU A 125 12.66 17.15 -17.79
C GLU A 125 11.32 17.88 -17.84
N SER A 126 11.37 19.20 -18.00
CA SER A 126 10.16 20.01 -18.14
C SER A 126 9.33 19.60 -19.36
N ALA A 127 8.02 19.67 -19.22
CA ALA A 127 7.04 19.39 -20.27
C ALA A 127 7.03 17.95 -20.82
N LYS A 128 7.66 17.00 -20.14
CA LYS A 128 7.62 15.58 -20.50
C LYS A 128 6.57 14.79 -19.73
N SER A 129 6.15 13.68 -20.34
CA SER A 129 5.24 12.72 -19.72
C SER A 129 6.00 11.49 -19.29
N TYR A 130 5.79 11.11 -18.05
CA TYR A 130 6.29 9.89 -17.43
C TYR A 130 5.12 8.98 -17.09
N ALA A 131 5.35 7.67 -17.03
CA ALA A 131 4.31 6.70 -16.72
C ALA A 131 4.81 5.75 -15.61
N LEU A 132 3.94 5.51 -14.64
CA LEU A 132 4.10 4.47 -13.64
C LEU A 132 3.03 3.40 -13.85
N ASP A 133 3.44 2.15 -13.75
CA ASP A 133 2.55 1.00 -13.82
C ASP A 133 2.21 0.54 -12.40
N ALA A 134 0.99 0.84 -11.98
CA ALA A 134 0.35 0.31 -10.78
C ALA A 134 -0.93 -0.46 -11.15
N THR A 135 -0.95 -1.03 -12.35
CA THR A 135 -2.12 -1.76 -12.89
C THR A 135 -2.47 -2.95 -12.03
N VAL A 136 -3.75 -3.13 -11.79
CA VAL A 136 -4.34 -4.26 -11.07
C VAL A 136 -5.27 -5.00 -12.01
N ILE A 137 -5.10 -6.32 -12.12
CA ILE A 137 -5.87 -7.18 -13.03
C ILE A 137 -7.12 -7.65 -12.29
N SER A 138 -8.31 -7.38 -12.86
CA SER A 138 -9.56 -7.96 -12.35
C SER A 138 -9.65 -9.42 -12.76
N ALA A 139 -9.84 -10.31 -11.78
CA ALA A 139 -9.93 -11.75 -11.98
C ALA A 139 -10.95 -12.31 -10.98
N ASN A 140 -12.15 -12.62 -11.46
CA ASN A 140 -13.30 -12.99 -10.63
C ASN A 140 -13.64 -14.49 -10.74
N SER A 141 -12.83 -15.26 -11.43
CA SER A 141 -12.96 -16.71 -11.54
C SER A 141 -11.61 -17.41 -11.44
N ALA A 142 -11.61 -18.68 -11.09
CA ALA A 142 -10.42 -19.51 -11.01
C ALA A 142 -9.59 -19.51 -12.32
N GLU A 143 -10.25 -19.53 -13.47
CA GLU A 143 -9.56 -19.53 -14.78
C GLU A 143 -8.96 -18.16 -15.12
N GLU A 144 -9.65 -17.06 -14.79
CA GLU A 144 -9.10 -15.71 -14.96
C GLU A 144 -7.87 -15.50 -14.08
N ILE A 145 -7.91 -15.96 -12.82
CA ILE A 145 -6.80 -15.89 -11.88
C ILE A 145 -5.58 -16.65 -12.43
N LYS A 146 -5.77 -17.91 -12.85
CA LYS A 146 -4.69 -18.72 -13.43
C LYS A 146 -4.10 -18.08 -14.68
N SER A 147 -4.95 -17.54 -15.54
CA SER A 147 -4.53 -16.84 -16.76
C SER A 147 -3.72 -15.59 -16.46
N ALA A 148 -4.21 -14.75 -15.54
CA ALA A 148 -3.55 -13.52 -15.11
C ALA A 148 -2.15 -13.79 -14.53
N ILE A 149 -2.03 -14.71 -13.58
CA ILE A 149 -0.75 -15.06 -12.96
C ILE A 149 0.22 -15.61 -14.02
N LYS A 150 -0.23 -16.53 -14.88
CA LYS A 150 0.58 -17.09 -15.96
C LYS A 150 1.10 -16.01 -16.91
N GLN A 151 0.25 -15.05 -17.26
CA GLN A 151 0.63 -13.95 -18.17
C GLN A 151 1.65 -13.01 -17.52
N GLU A 152 1.44 -12.60 -16.27
CA GLU A 152 2.37 -11.71 -15.57
C GLU A 152 3.74 -12.37 -15.37
N VAL A 153 3.77 -13.65 -15.00
CA VAL A 153 5.02 -14.43 -14.90
C VAL A 153 5.70 -14.59 -16.25
N ALA A 154 4.96 -14.85 -17.33
CA ALA A 154 5.53 -14.93 -18.69
C ALA A 154 6.15 -13.59 -19.13
N ASN A 155 5.64 -12.47 -18.62
CA ASN A 155 6.18 -11.13 -18.83
C ASN A 155 7.33 -10.79 -17.83
N SER A 156 7.82 -11.76 -17.08
CA SER A 156 8.90 -11.61 -16.09
C SER A 156 8.57 -10.59 -14.98
N LYS A 157 7.29 -10.40 -14.67
CA LYS A 157 6.88 -9.53 -13.58
C LYS A 157 6.93 -10.27 -12.25
N THR A 158 7.46 -9.61 -11.25
CA THR A 158 7.48 -10.08 -9.85
C THR A 158 6.37 -9.44 -9.00
N ALA A 159 5.90 -8.26 -9.36
CA ALA A 159 4.75 -7.62 -8.72
C ALA A 159 3.45 -8.02 -9.43
N ILE A 160 2.69 -8.91 -8.80
CA ILE A 160 1.40 -9.42 -9.31
C ILE A 160 0.27 -8.83 -8.48
N ARG A 161 -0.65 -8.12 -9.14
CA ARG A 161 -1.74 -7.40 -8.48
C ARG A 161 -3.07 -7.84 -9.06
N LEU A 162 -3.89 -8.47 -8.21
CA LEU A 162 -5.21 -8.98 -8.58
C LEU A 162 -6.32 -8.26 -7.81
N ASN A 163 -7.39 -7.91 -8.51
CA ASN A 163 -8.64 -7.49 -7.92
C ASN A 163 -9.63 -8.65 -8.02
N LEU A 164 -9.94 -9.25 -6.88
CA LEU A 164 -10.83 -10.40 -6.75
C LEU A 164 -12.24 -9.95 -6.36
N ALA A 165 -13.22 -10.83 -6.55
CA ALA A 165 -14.54 -10.64 -6.00
C ALA A 165 -14.48 -10.55 -4.46
N SER A 166 -15.42 -9.81 -3.85
CA SER A 166 -15.45 -9.62 -2.40
C SER A 166 -15.74 -10.90 -1.62
N ASP A 167 -16.34 -11.89 -2.26
CA ASP A 167 -16.69 -13.21 -1.77
C ASP A 167 -15.79 -14.32 -2.32
N ALA A 168 -14.61 -13.94 -2.89
CA ALA A 168 -13.62 -14.91 -3.33
C ALA A 168 -13.26 -15.87 -2.20
N GLY A 169 -13.35 -17.16 -2.47
CA GLY A 169 -13.22 -18.23 -1.51
C GLY A 169 -12.23 -19.31 -1.94
N ASP A 170 -12.47 -20.54 -1.48
CA ASP A 170 -11.57 -21.68 -1.66
C ASP A 170 -11.17 -21.93 -3.13
N ASN A 171 -12.11 -21.76 -4.07
CA ASN A 171 -11.84 -22.01 -5.49
C ASN A 171 -10.84 -21.02 -6.07
N GLU A 172 -11.00 -19.72 -5.76
CA GLU A 172 -10.14 -18.64 -6.24
C GLU A 172 -8.74 -18.73 -5.59
N PHE A 173 -8.68 -19.02 -4.29
CA PHE A 173 -7.40 -19.20 -3.59
C PHE A 173 -6.68 -20.49 -3.99
N ASN A 174 -7.41 -21.57 -4.26
CA ASN A 174 -6.84 -22.75 -4.91
C ASN A 174 -6.26 -22.43 -6.29
N ALA A 175 -6.96 -21.62 -7.08
CA ALA A 175 -6.47 -21.20 -8.39
C ALA A 175 -5.17 -20.41 -8.30
N ILE A 176 -5.02 -19.52 -7.30
CA ILE A 176 -3.75 -18.81 -7.04
C ILE A 176 -2.64 -19.82 -6.75
N ARG A 177 -2.84 -20.75 -5.81
CA ARG A 177 -1.81 -21.76 -5.46
C ARG A 177 -1.42 -22.63 -6.65
N GLU A 178 -2.39 -23.13 -7.40
CA GLU A 178 -2.17 -23.96 -8.58
C GLU A 178 -1.44 -23.19 -9.69
N ALA A 179 -1.79 -21.92 -9.89
CA ALA A 179 -1.12 -21.09 -10.88
C ALA A 179 0.39 -20.95 -10.57
N PHE A 180 0.75 -20.66 -9.32
CA PHE A 180 2.16 -20.56 -8.92
C PHE A 180 2.89 -21.90 -8.97
N LYS A 181 2.25 -23.02 -8.61
CA LYS A 181 2.83 -24.36 -8.81
C LYS A 181 3.14 -24.65 -10.27
N ASN A 182 2.23 -24.29 -11.17
CA ASN A 182 2.38 -24.55 -12.62
C ASN A 182 3.46 -23.70 -13.27
N VAL A 183 3.81 -22.54 -12.70
CA VAL A 183 4.87 -21.64 -13.21
C VAL A 183 6.18 -21.75 -12.42
N ARG A 184 6.30 -22.71 -11.51
CA ARG A 184 7.45 -22.88 -10.60
C ARG A 184 8.81 -22.90 -11.30
N GLY A 185 8.89 -23.36 -12.54
CA GLY A 185 10.13 -23.31 -13.33
C GLY A 185 10.54 -21.90 -13.78
N ASN A 186 9.61 -20.94 -13.74
CA ASN A 186 9.80 -19.55 -14.20
C ASN A 186 9.80 -18.54 -13.04
N VAL A 187 9.49 -18.97 -11.83
CA VAL A 187 9.44 -18.15 -10.61
C VAL A 187 10.33 -18.78 -9.57
N GLN A 188 11.24 -17.97 -9.02
CA GLN A 188 12.04 -18.38 -7.87
C GLN A 188 11.24 -18.20 -6.57
N ASP A 189 11.54 -19.03 -5.59
CA ASP A 189 11.00 -18.87 -4.24
C ASP A 189 11.40 -17.50 -3.66
N GLY A 190 10.49 -16.83 -2.94
CA GLY A 190 10.74 -15.55 -2.31
C GLY A 190 10.94 -14.38 -3.27
N THR A 191 10.33 -14.38 -4.45
CA THR A 191 10.50 -13.28 -5.44
C THR A 191 9.23 -12.53 -5.77
N ILE A 192 8.06 -13.02 -5.41
CA ILE A 192 6.77 -12.45 -5.79
C ILE A 192 6.23 -11.51 -4.72
N ASP A 193 5.94 -10.29 -5.13
CA ASP A 193 5.13 -9.33 -4.39
C ASP A 193 3.67 -9.47 -4.85
N LEU A 194 2.84 -10.09 -4.03
CA LEU A 194 1.43 -10.35 -4.35
C LEU A 194 0.53 -9.32 -3.68
N THR A 195 -0.30 -8.63 -4.46
CA THR A 195 -1.36 -7.76 -3.95
C THR A 195 -2.72 -8.33 -4.30
N LEU A 196 -3.55 -8.57 -3.29
CA LEU A 196 -4.93 -9.02 -3.45
C LEU A 196 -5.89 -7.93 -2.97
N ILE A 197 -6.65 -7.36 -3.90
CA ILE A 197 -7.62 -6.29 -3.66
C ILE A 197 -9.03 -6.87 -3.81
N GLY A 198 -10.02 -6.29 -3.15
CA GLY A 198 -11.43 -6.66 -3.27
C GLY A 198 -11.88 -7.74 -2.30
N CYS A 199 -11.16 -8.87 -2.21
CA CYS A 199 -11.52 -9.96 -1.30
C CYS A 199 -11.53 -9.51 0.17
N LYS A 200 -12.47 -10.05 0.95
CA LYS A 200 -12.66 -9.70 2.36
C LYS A 200 -12.04 -10.71 3.32
N GLU A 201 -11.81 -11.90 2.86
CA GLU A 201 -11.27 -12.99 3.66
C GLU A 201 -10.20 -13.75 2.87
N ILE A 202 -9.14 -14.17 3.54
CA ILE A 202 -8.28 -15.26 3.09
C ILE A 202 -8.82 -16.52 3.75
N PRO A 203 -9.36 -17.49 3.00
CA PRO A 203 -9.96 -18.69 3.59
C PRO A 203 -8.93 -19.58 4.30
N ALA A 204 -9.40 -20.55 5.04
CA ALA A 204 -8.53 -21.53 5.66
C ALA A 204 -7.65 -22.24 4.62
N ASP A 205 -6.36 -22.39 4.94
CA ASP A 205 -5.34 -22.93 4.02
C ASP A 205 -5.20 -22.15 2.68
N GLY A 206 -5.76 -20.95 2.55
CA GLY A 206 -5.95 -20.24 1.29
C GLY A 206 -4.66 -20.01 0.49
N LEU A 207 -3.57 -19.60 1.13
CA LEU A 207 -2.25 -19.38 0.50
C LEU A 207 -1.14 -20.23 1.14
N LYS A 208 -1.53 -21.29 1.83
CA LYS A 208 -0.61 -22.21 2.52
C LYS A 208 0.50 -22.72 1.59
N GLU A 209 1.72 -22.73 2.10
CA GLU A 209 2.92 -23.25 1.42
C GLU A 209 3.24 -22.56 0.07
N LEU A 210 2.80 -21.31 -0.09
CA LEU A 210 3.08 -20.52 -1.29
C LEU A 210 4.47 -19.88 -1.19
N ASN A 211 5.50 -20.68 -1.48
CA ASN A 211 6.91 -20.31 -1.32
C ASN A 211 7.40 -19.25 -2.31
N ALA A 212 6.67 -19.02 -3.40
CA ALA A 212 6.98 -17.95 -4.34
C ALA A 212 6.89 -16.54 -3.71
N LEU A 213 6.11 -16.37 -2.63
CA LEU A 213 5.87 -15.08 -2.02
C LEU A 213 7.11 -14.53 -1.33
N LYS A 214 7.44 -13.27 -1.66
CA LYS A 214 8.32 -12.39 -0.91
C LYS A 214 7.51 -11.45 -0.02
N SER A 215 6.48 -10.82 -0.55
CA SER A 215 5.58 -9.96 0.20
C SER A 215 4.12 -10.22 -0.19
N ILE A 216 3.20 -9.90 0.74
CA ILE A 216 1.77 -9.94 0.49
C ILE A 216 1.09 -8.68 1.02
N PHE A 217 0.27 -8.05 0.16
CA PHE A 217 -0.49 -6.85 0.46
C PHE A 217 -1.99 -7.14 0.32
N LEU A 218 -2.72 -6.96 1.41
CA LEU A 218 -4.12 -7.35 1.60
C LEU A 218 -4.98 -6.16 2.05
N PRO A 219 -5.11 -5.09 1.22
CA PRO A 219 -5.68 -3.81 1.67
C PRO A 219 -7.17 -3.88 2.03
N ASP A 220 -7.91 -4.85 1.52
CA ASP A 220 -9.37 -4.98 1.72
C ASP A 220 -9.75 -6.13 2.65
N VAL A 221 -8.79 -6.98 3.02
CA VAL A 221 -9.02 -8.15 3.85
C VAL A 221 -9.31 -7.75 5.29
N THR A 222 -10.39 -8.28 5.84
CA THR A 222 -10.82 -8.07 7.23
C THR A 222 -10.64 -9.33 8.07
N LYS A 223 -10.53 -10.50 7.43
CA LYS A 223 -10.35 -11.78 8.12
C LYS A 223 -9.29 -12.65 7.44
N ILE A 224 -8.42 -13.24 8.25
CA ILE A 224 -7.42 -14.23 7.82
C ILE A 224 -7.73 -15.56 8.50
N GLY A 225 -8.07 -16.57 7.71
CA GLY A 225 -8.50 -17.88 8.17
C GLY A 225 -7.37 -18.76 8.70
N MET A 226 -7.74 -19.91 9.24
CA MET A 226 -6.82 -20.89 9.81
C MET A 226 -5.77 -21.34 8.79
N ASN A 227 -4.49 -21.38 9.18
CA ASN A 227 -3.36 -21.75 8.32
C ASN A 227 -3.27 -20.95 6.99
N ALA A 228 -3.92 -19.81 6.87
CA ALA A 228 -4.07 -19.09 5.59
C ALA A 228 -2.75 -18.83 4.88
N LEU A 229 -1.69 -18.51 5.61
CA LEU A 229 -0.32 -18.30 5.12
C LEU A 229 0.68 -19.30 5.73
N PHE A 230 0.19 -20.44 6.25
CA PHE A 230 1.02 -21.43 6.91
C PHE A 230 2.17 -21.91 6.01
N ARG A 231 3.40 -21.90 6.53
CA ARG A 231 4.63 -22.29 5.83
C ARG A 231 4.91 -21.55 4.52
N CYS A 232 4.56 -20.28 4.40
CA CYS A 232 5.10 -19.42 3.37
C CYS A 232 6.52 -18.98 3.78
N VAL A 233 7.48 -19.91 3.71
CA VAL A 233 8.78 -19.81 4.39
C VAL A 233 9.66 -18.65 3.94
N TYR A 234 9.48 -18.16 2.72
CA TYR A 234 10.24 -17.05 2.14
C TYR A 234 9.53 -15.70 2.24
N LEU A 235 8.37 -15.65 2.88
CA LEU A 235 7.62 -14.41 3.02
C LEU A 235 8.32 -13.48 4.03
N GLU A 236 8.69 -12.28 3.58
CA GLU A 236 9.39 -11.26 4.35
C GLU A 236 8.43 -10.20 4.93
N GLU A 237 7.34 -9.88 4.20
CA GLU A 237 6.41 -8.82 4.61
C GLU A 237 4.94 -9.21 4.42
N ILE A 238 4.14 -8.93 5.45
CA ILE A 238 2.67 -8.99 5.41
C ILE A 238 2.12 -7.59 5.69
N CYS A 239 1.25 -7.10 4.81
CA CYS A 239 0.53 -5.84 5.03
C CYS A 239 -0.97 -6.07 4.86
N ALA A 240 -1.71 -6.11 5.98
CA ALA A 240 -3.16 -6.31 6.05
C ALA A 240 -3.80 -5.23 6.95
N PRO A 241 -3.84 -3.95 6.51
CA PRO A 241 -4.15 -2.80 7.36
C PRO A 241 -5.62 -2.69 7.79
N ASN A 242 -6.50 -3.53 7.25
CA ASN A 242 -7.92 -3.57 7.62
C ASN A 242 -8.33 -4.89 8.29
N VAL A 243 -7.38 -5.79 8.54
CA VAL A 243 -7.69 -7.04 9.22
C VAL A 243 -8.10 -6.77 10.66
N SER A 244 -9.19 -7.41 11.09
CA SER A 244 -9.69 -7.36 12.47
C SER A 244 -9.79 -8.74 13.10
N THR A 245 -9.82 -9.79 12.27
CA THR A 245 -9.95 -11.17 12.73
C THR A 245 -8.85 -12.04 12.15
N ILE A 246 -8.18 -12.83 13.00
CA ILE A 246 -7.13 -13.77 12.60
C ILE A 246 -7.38 -15.11 13.28
N ASP A 247 -7.46 -16.18 12.51
CA ASP A 247 -7.65 -17.53 13.02
C ASP A 247 -6.29 -18.21 13.34
N GLU A 248 -6.38 -19.37 13.98
CA GLU A 248 -5.24 -20.15 14.44
C GLU A 248 -4.22 -20.42 13.33
N ARG A 249 -2.93 -20.34 13.68
CA ARG A 249 -1.79 -20.68 12.82
C ARG A 249 -1.75 -19.90 11.49
N ALA A 250 -2.47 -18.80 11.39
CA ALA A 250 -2.57 -18.02 10.16
C ALA A 250 -1.21 -17.68 9.56
N PHE A 251 -0.23 -17.42 10.41
CA PHE A 251 1.15 -17.05 10.07
C PHE A 251 2.19 -18.04 10.62
N ALA A 252 1.83 -19.27 10.91
CA ALA A 252 2.79 -20.20 11.50
C ALA A 252 3.75 -20.79 10.45
N GLY A 253 5.00 -21.02 10.86
CA GLY A 253 6.02 -21.69 10.06
C GLY A 253 6.74 -20.78 9.06
N PHE A 254 6.82 -19.48 9.33
CA PHE A 254 7.71 -18.55 8.63
C PHE A 254 9.17 -18.73 9.03
N ILE A 255 10.07 -18.39 8.12
CA ILE A 255 11.51 -18.35 8.38
C ILE A 255 12.07 -16.95 8.14
N MET A 256 11.55 -16.25 7.13
CA MET A 256 12.10 -14.98 6.65
C MET A 256 11.24 -13.76 7.02
N LEU A 257 10.17 -13.94 7.80
CA LEU A 257 9.25 -12.85 8.11
C LEU A 257 9.91 -11.79 8.99
N GLU A 258 9.99 -10.57 8.49
CA GLU A 258 10.62 -9.43 9.15
C GLU A 258 9.63 -8.32 9.49
N LYS A 259 8.51 -8.22 8.75
CA LYS A 259 7.59 -7.10 8.90
C LYS A 259 6.13 -7.53 8.76
N VAL A 260 5.32 -7.10 9.72
CA VAL A 260 3.87 -7.35 9.73
C VAL A 260 3.12 -6.07 10.04
N THR A 261 2.21 -5.66 9.16
CA THR A 261 1.29 -4.53 9.37
C THR A 261 -0.14 -5.07 9.45
N LEU A 262 -0.83 -4.81 10.56
CA LEU A 262 -2.18 -5.30 10.82
C LEU A 262 -3.15 -4.13 11.03
N GLY A 263 -4.44 -4.39 10.86
CA GLY A 263 -5.53 -3.50 11.24
C GLY A 263 -5.83 -3.52 12.74
N GLU A 264 -6.91 -2.86 13.13
CA GLU A 264 -7.41 -2.87 14.53
C GLU A 264 -8.02 -4.24 14.83
N LEU A 265 -7.28 -5.06 15.57
CA LEU A 265 -7.67 -6.43 15.90
C LEU A 265 -8.75 -6.45 16.98
N THR A 266 -9.77 -7.27 16.75
CA THR A 266 -10.90 -7.47 17.67
C THR A 266 -11.12 -8.93 18.05
N ASP A 267 -10.56 -9.86 17.27
CA ASP A 267 -10.74 -11.30 17.46
C ASP A 267 -9.52 -12.04 16.89
N VAL A 268 -8.71 -12.64 17.75
CA VAL A 268 -7.55 -13.43 17.33
C VAL A 268 -7.59 -14.76 18.03
N ARG A 269 -7.62 -15.87 17.28
CA ARG A 269 -7.72 -17.22 17.82
C ARG A 269 -6.38 -17.87 18.03
N GLY A 270 -6.31 -18.70 19.05
CA GLY A 270 -5.16 -19.49 19.42
C GLY A 270 -4.28 -18.83 20.47
N GLU A 271 -3.85 -19.64 21.43
CA GLU A 271 -2.94 -19.25 22.49
C GLU A 271 -1.54 -19.02 21.92
N ALA A 272 -0.89 -17.95 22.34
CA ALA A 272 0.47 -17.67 21.94
C ALA A 272 1.44 -18.80 22.30
N ASN A 273 2.45 -18.98 21.47
CA ASN A 273 3.50 -19.96 21.67
C ASN A 273 3.01 -21.41 21.85
N SER A 274 1.78 -21.69 21.41
CA SER A 274 1.16 -23.01 21.34
C SER A 274 1.07 -23.50 19.90
N GLY A 275 0.67 -24.75 19.72
CA GLY A 275 0.40 -25.29 18.38
C GLY A 275 -0.75 -24.59 17.65
N GLY A 276 -1.59 -23.80 18.34
CA GLY A 276 -2.70 -23.01 17.80
C GLY A 276 -2.39 -21.52 17.62
N GLY A 277 -1.29 -21.01 18.19
CA GLY A 277 -0.94 -19.59 18.09
C GLY A 277 -0.75 -19.11 16.66
N ILE A 278 -1.09 -17.84 16.39
CA ILE A 278 -1.08 -17.31 15.02
C ILE A 278 0.28 -17.39 14.33
N PHE A 279 1.38 -17.23 15.07
CA PHE A 279 2.75 -17.45 14.59
C PHE A 279 3.27 -18.87 14.89
N GLY A 280 2.45 -19.71 15.56
CA GLY A 280 2.85 -21.04 15.99
C GLY A 280 3.76 -21.03 17.22
N VAL A 281 4.55 -22.08 17.37
CA VAL A 281 5.55 -22.21 18.45
C VAL A 281 6.84 -21.50 18.02
N THR A 282 7.34 -20.65 18.88
CA THR A 282 8.62 -19.94 18.70
C THR A 282 9.55 -20.25 19.87
N ASP A 283 10.83 -19.97 19.71
CA ASP A 283 11.79 -20.11 20.82
C ASP A 283 11.50 -19.02 21.87
N ASN A 284 10.98 -19.43 23.04
CA ASN A 284 10.61 -18.53 24.16
C ASN A 284 9.56 -17.46 23.86
N GLY A 285 8.80 -17.56 22.76
CA GLY A 285 7.84 -16.53 22.35
C GLY A 285 8.45 -15.35 21.59
N ASP A 286 9.77 -15.37 21.32
CA ASP A 286 10.48 -14.30 20.64
C ASP A 286 10.28 -14.35 19.13
N LEU A 287 9.97 -13.20 18.54
CA LEU A 287 9.80 -12.99 17.10
C LEU A 287 10.74 -11.90 16.62
N ASN A 288 11.58 -12.19 15.65
CA ASN A 288 12.44 -11.19 15.00
C ASN A 288 11.66 -10.40 13.94
N ILE A 289 10.52 -9.82 14.34
CA ILE A 289 9.55 -9.17 13.49
C ILE A 289 9.28 -7.75 13.99
N ASP A 290 9.27 -6.78 13.07
CA ASP A 290 8.72 -5.45 13.28
C ASP A 290 7.18 -5.51 13.06
N LEU A 291 6.41 -5.35 14.13
CA LEU A 291 4.95 -5.30 14.09
C LEU A 291 4.47 -3.87 14.02
N TYR A 292 3.58 -3.60 13.07
CA TYR A 292 2.93 -2.30 12.90
C TYR A 292 1.43 -2.42 13.19
N LEU A 293 0.95 -1.66 14.18
CA LEU A 293 -0.44 -1.64 14.62
C LEU A 293 -1.04 -0.23 14.47
N PRO A 294 -2.36 -0.10 14.24
CA PRO A 294 -3.00 1.22 14.21
C PRO A 294 -2.93 1.90 15.58
N LYS A 295 -2.88 3.23 15.57
CA LYS A 295 -2.82 4.04 16.81
C LYS A 295 -3.93 3.74 17.82
N ASN A 296 -5.06 3.25 17.33
CA ASN A 296 -6.24 2.95 18.14
C ASN A 296 -6.28 1.51 18.65
N GLN A 297 -5.27 0.68 18.30
CA GLN A 297 -5.23 -0.71 18.77
C GLN A 297 -5.36 -0.77 20.29
N GLU A 298 -6.22 -1.63 20.77
CA GLU A 298 -6.39 -1.91 22.19
C GLU A 298 -5.45 -3.03 22.63
N VAL A 299 -5.14 -3.03 23.94
CA VAL A 299 -4.51 -4.17 24.60
C VAL A 299 -5.42 -5.38 24.41
N MET A 300 -4.83 -6.52 24.09
CA MET A 300 -5.56 -7.77 23.88
C MET A 300 -5.33 -8.69 25.07
N GLU A 301 -6.41 -9.28 25.60
CA GLU A 301 -6.36 -10.26 26.67
C GLU A 301 -6.86 -11.62 26.18
N PHE A 302 -6.20 -12.69 26.63
CA PHE A 302 -6.54 -14.04 26.22
C PHE A 302 -7.62 -14.65 27.10
N ASP A 303 -8.72 -15.06 26.51
CA ASP A 303 -9.78 -15.83 27.16
C ASP A 303 -9.48 -17.33 27.02
N GLU A 304 -8.99 -17.96 28.07
CA GLU A 304 -8.64 -19.38 28.11
C GLU A 304 -9.84 -20.31 27.86
N ASN A 305 -11.07 -19.86 28.15
CA ASN A 305 -12.25 -20.68 27.94
C ASN A 305 -12.70 -20.72 26.47
N GLN A 306 -12.46 -19.63 25.73
CA GLN A 306 -12.82 -19.50 24.33
C GLN A 306 -11.64 -19.67 23.38
N TYR A 307 -10.41 -19.72 23.90
CA TYR A 307 -9.16 -19.75 23.14
C TYR A 307 -9.02 -18.58 22.15
N ILE A 308 -9.32 -17.37 22.66
CA ILE A 308 -9.41 -16.17 21.84
C ILE A 308 -8.83 -14.96 22.57
N TRP A 309 -8.13 -14.11 21.84
CA TRP A 309 -7.70 -12.77 22.28
C TRP A 309 -8.77 -11.76 21.95
N LYS A 310 -9.14 -10.93 22.92
CA LYS A 310 -10.14 -9.86 22.80
C LYS A 310 -9.62 -8.53 23.33
N PRO A 311 -10.12 -7.39 22.75
CA PRO A 311 -9.73 -6.08 23.24
C PRO A 311 -10.26 -5.82 24.65
N THR A 312 -9.45 -5.13 25.46
CA THR A 312 -9.76 -4.81 26.86
C THR A 312 -10.43 -3.44 27.06
N GLY A 313 -10.45 -2.58 26.03
CA GLY A 313 -10.84 -1.18 26.11
C GLY A 313 -9.68 -0.23 26.39
N GLU A 314 -8.51 -0.72 26.80
CA GLU A 314 -7.31 0.08 27.01
C GLU A 314 -6.49 0.21 25.73
N LYS A 315 -5.98 1.41 25.43
CA LYS A 315 -5.17 1.62 24.23
C LYS A 315 -3.75 1.13 24.43
N TYR A 316 -3.28 0.28 23.50
CA TYR A 316 -1.94 -0.29 23.56
C TYR A 316 -0.83 0.79 23.58
N PHE A 317 -1.01 1.86 22.82
CA PHE A 317 -0.07 2.98 22.75
C PHE A 317 -0.39 4.14 23.72
N ALA A 318 -1.14 3.90 24.80
CA ALA A 318 -1.49 4.94 25.78
C ALA A 318 -0.27 5.41 26.58
N SER A 319 0.66 4.49 26.89
CA SER A 319 1.94 4.79 27.53
C SER A 319 3.06 4.96 26.49
N PRO A 320 4.00 5.90 26.68
CA PRO A 320 5.19 5.96 25.85
C PRO A 320 6.13 4.76 26.06
N ASP A 321 6.01 4.08 27.21
CA ASP A 321 6.85 2.94 27.61
C ASP A 321 6.08 1.61 27.46
N TYR A 322 5.37 1.42 26.34
CA TYR A 322 4.75 0.14 26.05
C TYR A 322 5.81 -0.92 25.68
N ASP A 323 5.61 -2.11 26.18
CA ASP A 323 6.46 -3.26 25.87
C ASP A 323 6.24 -3.72 24.41
N ASN A 324 7.27 -4.33 23.81
CA ASN A 324 7.14 -4.95 22.49
C ASN A 324 6.44 -6.33 22.57
N ILE A 325 5.51 -6.49 23.51
CA ILE A 325 4.71 -7.71 23.69
C ILE A 325 3.31 -7.46 23.15
N PHE A 326 2.87 -8.30 22.22
CA PHE A 326 1.51 -8.26 21.70
C PHE A 326 1.01 -9.68 21.42
N LEU A 327 -0.23 -9.99 21.79
CA LEU A 327 -0.82 -11.33 21.68
C LEU A 327 0.07 -12.42 22.31
N GLY A 328 0.75 -12.12 23.42
CA GLY A 328 1.63 -13.06 24.12
C GLY A 328 2.95 -13.39 23.42
N TYR A 329 3.31 -12.70 22.32
CA TYR A 329 4.60 -12.80 21.65
C TYR A 329 5.46 -11.57 21.92
N GLN A 330 6.77 -11.77 22.06
CA GLN A 330 7.77 -10.71 22.12
C GLN A 330 8.24 -10.38 20.70
N PHE A 331 7.97 -9.19 20.23
CA PHE A 331 8.40 -8.68 18.91
C PHE A 331 9.74 -7.95 19.02
N MET A 332 10.48 -7.87 17.92
CA MET A 332 11.67 -7.02 17.83
C MET A 332 11.28 -5.56 18.07
N SER A 333 10.18 -5.11 17.49
CA SER A 333 9.57 -3.83 17.82
C SER A 333 8.06 -3.86 17.53
N VAL A 334 7.29 -3.07 18.30
CA VAL A 334 5.89 -2.76 17.98
C VAL A 334 5.80 -1.26 17.72
N LYS A 335 5.34 -0.89 16.54
CA LYS A 335 5.27 0.50 16.06
C LYS A 335 3.85 0.86 15.69
N LYS A 336 3.46 2.11 15.91
CA LYS A 336 2.16 2.59 15.45
C LYS A 336 2.23 3.10 14.01
N TRP A 337 1.19 2.84 13.25
CA TRP A 337 0.95 3.48 11.96
C TRP A 337 -0.34 4.33 12.01
N GLU A 338 -0.45 5.34 11.14
CA GLU A 338 -1.58 6.30 11.11
C GLU A 338 -2.71 5.85 10.19
#